data_4affb55f7459bf7c4e56c7ec94a173af
#
_entry.id   4affb55f7459bf7c4e56c7ec94a173af
#
_cell.length_a   1.000
_cell.length_b   1.000
_cell.length_c   1.000
_cell.angle_alpha   90.00
_cell.angle_beta   90.00
_cell.angle_gamma   90.00
#
_symmetry.space_group_name_H-M   'P 1'
#
loop_
_entity.id
_entity.type
_entity.pdbx_description
1 polymer ?
#
loop_
_entity_poly.entity_id
_entity_poly.type
_entity_poly.pdbx_seq_one_letter_code
_entity_poly.pdbx_strand_id
1 'polypeptide(L)'
;MGMNAVILQVRPSADALYPSELYPWSKYLTGAQGTAPKNGFDPLAYWVERAHALGLELHAWVNPFRITKGGAAEFQALTADHPAKLHPDWVVEYEGDYYFNPGLPEVREYIVRGAEELARKYDIDGIH
;
A
#
# COMPACT_ATOMS: atom_id res chain seq x y z
N MET A 1 -9.96 10.78 -27.17
CA MET A 1 -8.68 10.57 -26.45
C MET A 1 -8.54 9.08 -26.15
N GLY A 2 -7.46 8.46 -26.58
CA GLY A 2 -7.33 6.98 -26.58
C GLY A 2 -6.73 6.40 -25.29
N MET A 3 -7.19 6.83 -24.08
CA MET A 3 -6.82 6.16 -22.85
C MET A 3 -7.57 4.84 -22.70
N ASN A 4 -6.88 3.79 -22.31
CA ASN A 4 -7.44 2.45 -22.11
C ASN A 4 -7.14 1.87 -20.71
N ALA A 5 -6.31 2.53 -19.91
CA ALA A 5 -5.95 2.09 -18.58
C ALA A 5 -5.69 3.27 -17.63
N VAL A 6 -5.91 3.02 -16.34
CA VAL A 6 -5.53 3.88 -15.23
C VAL A 6 -4.54 3.12 -14.35
N ILE A 7 -3.40 3.72 -14.02
CA ILE A 7 -2.47 3.19 -13.04
C ILE A 7 -2.65 4.01 -11.75
N LEU A 8 -3.22 3.40 -10.72
CA LEU A 8 -3.55 4.03 -9.45
C LEU A 8 -2.57 3.60 -8.37
N GLN A 9 -1.88 4.56 -7.75
CA GLN A 9 -1.03 4.25 -6.61
C GLN A 9 -1.89 3.95 -5.38
N VAL A 10 -1.86 2.68 -4.95
CA VAL A 10 -2.69 2.19 -3.84
C VAL A 10 -1.90 1.88 -2.58
N ARG A 11 -0.56 1.77 -2.69
CA ARG A 11 0.34 1.55 -1.56
C ARG A 11 1.66 2.32 -1.78
N PRO A 12 1.68 3.62 -1.46
CA PRO A 12 2.85 4.49 -1.68
C PRO A 12 4.03 4.18 -0.75
N SER A 13 3.74 3.68 0.42
CA SER A 13 4.68 3.21 1.45
C SER A 13 4.13 1.89 2.02
N ALA A 14 4.58 1.45 3.17
CA ALA A 14 4.05 0.25 3.80
C ALA A 14 2.72 0.53 4.55
N ASP A 15 1.82 1.25 3.90
CA ASP A 15 0.44 1.52 4.31
C ASP A 15 -0.48 1.48 3.08
N ALA A 16 -1.78 1.34 3.27
CA ALA A 16 -2.72 1.08 2.19
C ALA A 16 -3.77 2.18 2.03
N LEU A 17 -4.16 2.45 0.78
CA LEU A 17 -5.31 3.28 0.41
C LEU A 17 -6.57 2.42 0.15
N TYR A 18 -6.62 1.24 0.75
CA TYR A 18 -7.72 0.27 0.70
C TYR A 18 -7.76 -0.51 2.02
N PRO A 19 -8.89 -1.13 2.39
CA PRO A 19 -8.95 -1.97 3.59
C PRO A 19 -8.02 -3.19 3.42
N SER A 20 -6.99 -3.29 4.26
CA SER A 20 -5.99 -4.35 4.26
C SER A 20 -5.91 -5.02 5.63
N GLU A 21 -5.67 -6.33 5.62
CA GLU A 21 -5.37 -7.10 6.84
C GLU A 21 -3.86 -7.06 7.19
N LEU A 22 -3.02 -6.61 6.25
CA LEU A 22 -1.57 -6.63 6.35
C LEU A 22 -0.97 -5.25 6.59
N TYR A 23 -1.63 -4.19 6.11
CA TYR A 23 -1.13 -2.82 6.13
C TYR A 23 -2.12 -1.88 6.82
N PRO A 24 -1.65 -0.94 7.66
CA PRO A 24 -2.52 0.10 8.21
C PRO A 24 -3.02 1.03 7.10
N TRP A 25 -4.14 1.70 7.36
CA TRP A 25 -4.62 2.77 6.48
C TRP A 25 -3.59 3.88 6.33
N SER A 26 -3.40 4.35 5.11
CA SER A 26 -2.48 5.44 4.83
C SER A 26 -3.00 6.77 5.39
N LYS A 27 -2.09 7.56 5.98
CA LYS A 27 -2.36 8.92 6.43
C LYS A 27 -2.83 9.85 5.31
N TYR A 28 -2.47 9.56 4.07
CA TYR A 28 -2.86 10.38 2.91
C TYR A 28 -4.35 10.37 2.62
N LEU A 29 -5.09 9.40 3.15
CA LEU A 29 -6.53 9.29 2.93
C LEU A 29 -7.35 10.09 3.96
N THR A 30 -6.95 10.04 5.22
CA THR A 30 -7.73 10.61 6.34
C THR A 30 -6.97 11.63 7.19
N GLY A 31 -5.68 11.80 6.92
CA GLY A 31 -4.78 12.66 7.70
C GLY A 31 -4.07 11.94 8.85
N ALA A 32 -4.48 10.71 9.21
CA ALA A 32 -3.87 9.92 10.26
C ALA A 32 -3.72 8.45 9.84
N GLN A 33 -2.50 7.89 9.97
CA GLN A 33 -2.25 6.49 9.69
C GLN A 33 -3.09 5.58 10.59
N GLY A 34 -3.56 4.46 10.06
CA GLY A 34 -4.41 3.51 10.77
C GLY A 34 -5.87 3.92 10.90
N THR A 35 -6.24 5.13 10.46
CA THR A 35 -7.62 5.63 10.53
C THR A 35 -8.37 5.31 9.23
N ALA A 36 -9.42 4.49 9.34
CA ALA A 36 -10.28 4.16 8.22
C ALA A 36 -11.12 5.36 7.73
N PRO A 37 -11.49 5.41 6.45
CA PRO A 37 -12.46 6.36 5.94
C PRO A 37 -13.82 6.21 6.62
N LYS A 38 -14.61 7.29 6.62
CA LYS A 38 -15.97 7.27 7.16
C LYS A 38 -16.88 6.34 6.34
N ASN A 39 -17.88 5.78 7.00
CA ASN A 39 -18.94 4.96 6.38
C ASN A 39 -18.46 3.69 5.67
N GLY A 40 -17.29 3.16 6.04
CA GLY A 40 -16.74 1.95 5.41
C GLY A 40 -16.38 2.13 3.93
N PHE A 41 -16.10 3.37 3.51
CA PHE A 41 -15.72 3.65 2.11
C PHE A 41 -14.44 2.93 1.73
N ASP A 42 -14.49 2.20 0.61
CA ASP A 42 -13.34 1.53 0.00
C ASP A 42 -12.93 2.27 -1.28
N PRO A 43 -11.85 3.07 -1.23
CA PRO A 43 -11.41 3.85 -2.39
C PRO A 43 -11.03 3.01 -3.59
N LEU A 44 -10.38 1.85 -3.36
CA LEU A 44 -9.93 1.01 -4.47
C LEU A 44 -11.11 0.31 -5.17
N ALA A 45 -12.06 -0.23 -4.40
CA ALA A 45 -13.28 -0.80 -4.97
C ALA A 45 -14.04 0.23 -5.82
N TYR A 46 -14.16 1.45 -5.33
CA TYR A 46 -14.78 2.55 -6.08
C TYR A 46 -14.05 2.84 -7.40
N TRP A 47 -12.71 2.91 -7.37
CA TRP A 47 -11.91 3.16 -8.57
C TRP A 47 -12.02 2.03 -9.60
N VAL A 48 -11.99 0.77 -9.16
CA VAL A 48 -12.16 -0.40 -10.04
C VAL A 48 -13.52 -0.33 -10.75
N GLU A 49 -14.60 -0.15 -9.98
CA GLU A 49 -15.96 -0.04 -10.52
C GLU A 49 -16.05 1.10 -11.56
N ARG A 50 -15.52 2.28 -11.25
CA ARG A 50 -15.60 3.44 -12.14
C ARG A 50 -14.73 3.30 -13.38
N ALA A 51 -13.54 2.73 -13.28
CA ALA A 51 -12.67 2.47 -14.42
C ALA A 51 -13.36 1.48 -15.39
N HIS A 52 -13.82 0.36 -14.89
CA HIS A 52 -14.49 -0.66 -15.70
C HIS A 52 -15.79 -0.15 -16.34
N ALA A 53 -16.57 0.66 -15.63
CA ALA A 53 -17.77 1.29 -16.20
C ALA A 53 -17.47 2.22 -17.38
N LEU A 54 -16.25 2.72 -17.49
CA LEU A 54 -15.75 3.55 -18.59
C LEU A 54 -14.96 2.75 -19.64
N GLY A 55 -14.88 1.43 -19.51
CA GLY A 55 -14.11 0.56 -20.40
C GLY A 55 -12.60 0.71 -20.26
N LEU A 56 -12.13 1.14 -19.07
CA LEU A 56 -10.71 1.31 -18.75
C LEU A 56 -10.24 0.15 -17.87
N GLU A 57 -9.04 -0.33 -18.10
CA GLU A 57 -8.33 -1.19 -17.15
C GLU A 57 -7.90 -0.40 -15.90
N LEU A 58 -7.89 -1.03 -14.73
CA LEU A 58 -7.32 -0.48 -13.52
C LEU A 58 -6.13 -1.32 -13.06
N HIS A 59 -4.97 -0.69 -13.00
CA HIS A 59 -3.74 -1.28 -12.52
C HIS A 59 -3.36 -0.69 -11.16
N ALA A 60 -3.12 -1.55 -10.18
CA ALA A 60 -2.68 -1.15 -8.85
C ALA A 60 -1.17 -0.93 -8.81
N TRP A 61 -0.73 0.29 -8.49
CA TRP A 61 0.68 0.59 -8.26
C TRP A 61 1.02 0.51 -6.79
N VAL A 62 2.02 -0.30 -6.46
CA VAL A 62 2.55 -0.48 -5.11
C VAL A 62 4.05 -0.21 -5.07
N ASN A 63 4.54 0.32 -3.95
CA ASN A 63 5.95 0.40 -3.62
C ASN A 63 6.24 -0.67 -2.55
N PRO A 64 6.68 -1.87 -2.93
CA PRO A 64 6.64 -3.04 -2.06
C PRO A 64 7.56 -2.93 -0.83
N PHE A 65 8.72 -2.30 -0.97
CA PHE A 65 9.73 -2.27 0.09
C PHE A 65 9.81 -0.94 0.85
N ARG A 66 9.23 0.12 0.31
CA ARG A 66 9.32 1.44 0.93
C ARG A 66 8.48 1.53 2.20
N ILE A 67 9.11 1.99 3.30
CA ILE A 67 8.43 2.27 4.57
C ILE A 67 8.20 3.77 4.73
N THR A 68 9.22 4.59 4.49
CA THR A 68 9.12 6.06 4.62
C THR A 68 9.76 6.79 3.44
N LYS A 69 9.44 8.09 3.32
CA LYS A 69 10.08 9.07 2.44
C LYS A 69 10.57 10.30 3.21
N GLY A 70 10.18 10.43 4.46
CA GLY A 70 10.47 11.57 5.34
C GLY A 70 11.48 11.25 6.43
N GLY A 71 12.28 10.22 6.24
CA GLY A 71 13.38 9.87 7.14
C GLY A 71 12.94 9.43 8.54
N ALA A 72 13.80 9.66 9.53
CA ALA A 72 13.61 9.21 10.90
C ALA A 72 12.35 9.78 11.57
N ALA A 73 11.98 11.03 11.30
CA ALA A 73 10.78 11.64 11.87
C ALA A 73 9.51 10.92 11.41
N GLU A 74 9.42 10.59 10.14
CA GLU A 74 8.29 9.83 9.61
C GLU A 74 8.29 8.40 10.17
N PHE A 75 9.44 7.76 10.27
CA PHE A 75 9.56 6.42 10.87
C PHE A 75 9.11 6.40 12.33
N GLN A 76 9.47 7.42 13.12
CA GLN A 76 9.03 7.53 14.52
C GLN A 76 7.50 7.71 14.61
N ALA A 77 6.89 8.41 13.67
CA ALA A 77 5.46 8.70 13.63
C ALA A 77 4.59 7.52 13.15
N LEU A 78 5.18 6.41 12.71
CA LEU A 78 4.42 5.20 12.35
C LEU A 78 3.61 4.69 13.55
N THR A 79 2.41 4.18 13.28
CA THR A 79 1.56 3.57 14.32
C THR A 79 2.25 2.35 14.94
N ALA A 80 1.90 2.03 16.20
CA ALA A 80 2.55 0.94 16.95
C ALA A 80 2.31 -0.44 16.30
N ASP A 81 1.20 -0.59 15.60
CA ASP A 81 0.81 -1.81 14.86
C ASP A 81 1.37 -1.87 13.43
N HIS A 82 2.13 -0.83 13.02
CA HIS A 82 2.76 -0.84 11.69
C HIS A 82 3.75 -2.02 11.58
N PRO A 83 3.78 -2.78 10.47
CA PRO A 83 4.67 -3.91 10.30
C PRO A 83 6.16 -3.63 10.58
N ALA A 84 6.64 -2.45 10.24
CA ALA A 84 8.02 -2.04 10.54
C ALA A 84 8.29 -1.81 12.04
N LYS A 85 7.25 -1.57 12.84
CA LYS A 85 7.36 -1.48 14.32
C LYS A 85 7.26 -2.84 14.97
N LEU A 86 6.45 -3.74 14.40
CA LEU A 86 6.30 -5.11 14.88
C LEU A 86 7.52 -5.97 14.54
N HIS A 87 8.18 -5.68 13.41
CA HIS A 87 9.33 -6.42 12.90
C HIS A 87 10.52 -5.48 12.61
N PRO A 88 11.16 -4.92 13.64
CA PRO A 88 12.29 -4.01 13.45
C PRO A 88 13.49 -4.69 12.78
N ASP A 89 13.62 -6.01 12.91
CA ASP A 89 14.63 -6.83 12.24
C ASP A 89 14.45 -6.94 10.71
N TRP A 90 13.28 -6.58 10.21
CA TRP A 90 13.01 -6.51 8.76
C TRP A 90 13.43 -5.19 8.12
N VAL A 91 13.77 -4.19 8.92
CA VAL A 91 13.97 -2.81 8.47
C VAL A 91 15.45 -2.53 8.21
N VAL A 92 15.72 -1.86 7.09
CA VAL A 92 17.03 -1.29 6.77
C VAL A 92 16.87 0.20 6.50
N GLU A 93 17.89 0.97 6.90
CA GLU A 93 18.02 2.38 6.56
C GLU A 93 18.95 2.52 5.34
N TYR A 94 18.53 3.33 4.38
CA TYR A 94 19.35 3.68 3.23
C TYR A 94 19.08 5.14 2.84
N GLU A 95 20.16 5.93 2.79
CA GLU A 95 20.11 7.37 2.48
C GLU A 95 19.11 8.18 3.32
N GLY A 96 18.94 7.79 4.59
CA GLY A 96 18.04 8.46 5.53
C GLY A 96 16.57 8.01 5.47
N ASP A 97 16.21 7.19 4.51
CA ASP A 97 14.86 6.58 4.41
C ASP A 97 14.88 5.11 4.86
N TYR A 98 13.71 4.57 5.14
CA TYR A 98 13.55 3.23 5.70
C TYR A 98 12.83 2.31 4.71
N TYR A 99 13.33 1.07 4.63
CA TYR A 99 12.85 0.05 3.70
C TYR A 99 12.76 -1.30 4.38
N PHE A 100 11.86 -2.16 3.93
CA PHE A 100 11.93 -3.58 4.22
C PHE A 100 13.10 -4.22 3.48
N ASN A 101 13.87 -5.07 4.17
CA ASN A 101 15.03 -5.74 3.60
C ASN A 101 14.64 -6.85 2.62
N PRO A 102 14.83 -6.69 1.30
CA PRO A 102 14.46 -7.71 0.31
C PRO A 102 15.31 -8.98 0.40
N GLY A 103 16.42 -8.95 1.12
CA GLY A 103 17.27 -10.11 1.38
C GLY A 103 16.63 -11.16 2.29
N LEU A 104 15.65 -10.76 3.13
CA LEU A 104 14.99 -11.64 4.08
C LEU A 104 13.84 -12.43 3.42
N PRO A 105 13.80 -13.77 3.57
CA PRO A 105 12.69 -14.58 3.05
C PRO A 105 11.32 -14.14 3.59
N GLU A 106 11.24 -13.82 4.88
CA GLU A 106 10.03 -13.39 5.57
C GLU A 106 9.47 -12.09 5.00
N VAL A 107 10.35 -11.17 4.63
CA VAL A 107 9.97 -9.91 3.95
C VAL A 107 9.40 -10.21 2.56
N ARG A 108 10.07 -11.07 1.79
CA ARG A 108 9.57 -11.44 0.44
C ARG A 108 8.21 -12.12 0.52
N GLU A 109 8.02 -13.03 1.47
CA GLU A 109 6.72 -13.66 1.71
C GLU A 109 5.65 -12.64 2.09
N TYR A 110 5.97 -11.70 2.99
CA TYR A 110 5.06 -10.62 3.36
C TYR A 110 4.63 -9.76 2.15
N ILE A 111 5.58 -9.42 1.25
CA ILE A 111 5.27 -8.68 0.03
C ILE A 111 4.38 -9.47 -0.92
N VAL A 112 4.66 -10.77 -1.10
CA VAL A 112 3.81 -11.68 -1.91
C VAL A 112 2.40 -11.74 -1.36
N ARG A 113 2.22 -11.91 -0.05
CA ARG A 113 0.90 -11.89 0.61
C ARG A 113 0.15 -10.59 0.37
N GLY A 114 0.85 -9.45 0.35
CA GLY A 114 0.25 -8.16 0.01
C GLY A 114 -0.25 -8.08 -1.44
N ALA A 115 0.45 -8.68 -2.38
CA ALA A 115 0.01 -8.79 -3.77
C ALA A 115 -1.17 -9.75 -3.91
N GLU A 116 -1.13 -10.89 -3.23
CA GLU A 116 -2.24 -11.86 -3.19
C GLU A 116 -3.51 -11.26 -2.60
N GLU A 117 -3.40 -10.45 -1.55
CA GLU A 117 -4.55 -9.75 -0.96
C GLU A 117 -5.23 -8.85 -2.00
N LEU A 118 -4.46 -8.05 -2.74
CA LEU A 118 -4.99 -7.21 -3.82
C LEU A 118 -5.68 -8.03 -4.90
N ALA A 119 -5.01 -9.06 -5.41
CA ALA A 119 -5.54 -9.92 -6.49
C ALA A 119 -6.79 -10.70 -6.08
N ARG A 120 -6.90 -11.04 -4.80
CA ARG A 120 -8.06 -11.79 -4.27
C ARG A 120 -9.26 -10.91 -3.98
N LYS A 121 -9.02 -9.68 -3.49
CA LYS A 121 -10.09 -8.78 -3.03
C LYS A 121 -10.67 -7.92 -4.14
N TYR A 122 -9.90 -7.64 -5.20
CA TYR A 122 -10.27 -6.66 -6.22
C TYR A 122 -10.10 -7.22 -7.61
N ASP A 123 -11.03 -6.85 -8.49
CA ASP A 123 -10.97 -7.14 -9.93
C ASP A 123 -10.05 -6.14 -10.64
N ILE A 124 -8.79 -6.10 -10.20
CA ILE A 124 -7.74 -5.29 -10.83
C ILE A 124 -7.19 -6.02 -12.07
N ASP A 125 -6.81 -5.26 -13.09
CA ASP A 125 -6.29 -5.80 -14.35
C ASP A 125 -4.78 -6.00 -14.33
N GLY A 126 -4.08 -5.35 -13.38
CA GLY A 126 -2.64 -5.50 -13.23
C GLY A 126 -2.10 -4.94 -11.91
N ILE A 127 -0.88 -5.35 -11.55
CA ILE A 127 -0.10 -4.83 -10.43
C ILE A 127 1.25 -4.32 -10.96
N HIS A 128 1.60 -3.11 -10.56
CA HIS A 128 2.89 -2.46 -10.84
C HIS A 128 3.67 -2.21 -9.57
#